data_d1e534f919e9f8944e9d04f5c53aa2f1
#
_entry.id   d1e534f919e9f8944e9d04f5c53aa2f1
#
_cell.length_a   1.000
_cell.length_b   1.000
_cell.length_c   1.000
_cell.angle_alpha   90.00
_cell.angle_beta   90.00
_cell.angle_gamma   90.00
#
_symmetry.space_group_name_H-M   'P 1'
#
loop_
_entity.id
_entity.type
_entity.pdbx_description
1 polymer ?
#
loop_
_entity_poly.entity_id
_entity_poly.type
_entity_poly.pdbx_seq_one_letter_code
_entity_poly.pdbx_strand_id
1 'polypeptide(L)'
;QQTQVSTVLSYYERFLERFPTVLALAEATQDEVMPYWAGLGYYARARNLHRCAQVIVNEFQGQFPRSSEQLATLPGIGPSTASAIAAFCFGERSPIMDGNVKRVFTRYFGIYGHPQKRAVDQALWALARDVVAQSPVDLNMAAYTQGQMDLGSMVCTRSKPRCEDCPLQT
;
A
#
# COMPACT_ATOMS: atom_id res chain seq x y z
N GLN A 1 6.91 -1.01 1.49
CA GLN A 1 7.14 -0.27 0.24
C GLN A 1 8.50 -0.65 -0.35
N GLN A 2 8.54 -1.48 -1.40
CA GLN A 2 9.73 -1.82 -2.18
C GLN A 2 10.90 -2.44 -1.39
N THR A 3 10.62 -3.14 -0.30
CA THR A 3 11.59 -3.94 0.44
C THR A 3 11.04 -5.36 0.61
N GLN A 4 11.88 -6.36 0.43
CA GLN A 4 11.48 -7.76 0.61
C GLN A 4 11.12 -8.03 2.07
N VAL A 5 10.09 -8.86 2.30
CA VAL A 5 9.59 -9.18 3.64
C VAL A 5 10.70 -9.78 4.52
N SER A 6 11.49 -10.71 3.98
CA SER A 6 12.61 -11.33 4.70
C SER A 6 13.62 -10.31 5.22
N THR A 7 13.85 -9.23 4.48
CA THR A 7 14.74 -8.14 4.91
C THR A 7 14.11 -7.26 5.99
N VAL A 8 12.78 -7.05 5.90
CA VAL A 8 12.08 -6.15 6.83
C VAL A 8 11.93 -6.74 8.22
N LEU A 9 11.79 -8.05 8.37
CA LEU A 9 11.43 -8.68 9.65
C LEU A 9 12.33 -8.24 10.81
N SER A 10 13.65 -8.36 10.67
CA SER A 10 14.60 -7.98 11.72
C SER A 10 14.64 -6.47 12.02
N TYR A 11 14.33 -5.65 11.02
CA TYR A 11 14.20 -4.19 11.20
C TYR A 11 12.90 -3.83 11.92
N TYR A 12 11.81 -4.52 11.57
CA TYR A 12 10.49 -4.29 12.13
C TYR A 12 10.48 -4.51 13.65
N GLU A 13 11.02 -5.62 14.12
CA GLU A 13 11.11 -5.94 15.54
C GLU A 13 11.87 -4.86 16.31
N ARG A 14 13.10 -4.53 15.90
CA ARG A 14 13.92 -3.48 16.52
C ARG A 14 13.27 -2.10 16.47
N PHE A 15 12.56 -1.80 15.38
CA PHE A 15 11.89 -0.52 15.23
C PHE A 15 10.72 -0.40 16.20
N LEU A 16 9.89 -1.45 16.34
CA LEU A 16 8.77 -1.46 17.28
C LEU A 16 9.23 -1.52 18.74
N GLU A 17 10.34 -2.19 19.03
CA GLU A 17 10.93 -2.18 20.39
C GLU A 17 11.30 -0.75 20.81
N ARG A 18 11.91 0.04 19.93
CA ARG A 18 12.28 1.43 20.21
C ARG A 18 11.12 2.41 20.13
N PHE A 19 10.21 2.21 19.17
CA PHE A 19 9.07 3.08 18.88
C PHE A 19 7.75 2.30 18.93
N PRO A 20 7.30 1.87 20.12
CA PRO A 20 6.12 0.99 20.24
C PRO A 20 4.81 1.68 19.93
N THR A 21 4.77 3.00 19.91
CA THR A 21 3.57 3.79 19.64
C THR A 21 3.86 4.91 18.62
N VAL A 22 2.81 5.40 17.98
CA VAL A 22 2.91 6.57 17.11
C VAL A 22 3.43 7.81 17.86
N LEU A 23 3.08 7.95 19.13
CA LEU A 23 3.56 9.02 20.00
C LEU A 23 5.07 8.90 20.23
N ALA A 24 5.56 7.72 20.63
CA ALA A 24 6.99 7.49 20.84
C ALA A 24 7.82 7.78 19.57
N LEU A 25 7.26 7.45 18.39
CA LEU A 25 7.92 7.79 17.13
C LEU A 25 7.86 9.29 16.82
N ALA A 26 6.76 9.95 17.10
CA ALA A 26 6.58 11.39 16.83
C ALA A 26 7.49 12.27 17.71
N GLU A 27 7.68 11.87 18.97
CA GLU A 27 8.51 12.59 19.96
C GLU A 27 10.02 12.39 19.75
N ALA A 28 10.41 11.30 19.06
CA ALA A 28 11.81 11.05 18.74
C ALA A 28 12.37 12.11 17.78
N THR A 29 13.66 12.35 17.85
CA THR A 29 14.37 13.16 16.84
C THR A 29 14.60 12.35 15.56
N GLN A 30 14.80 13.03 14.44
CA GLN A 30 15.16 12.34 13.20
C GLN A 30 16.47 11.55 13.35
N ASP A 31 17.44 12.06 14.11
CA ASP A 31 18.72 11.41 14.36
C ASP A 31 18.58 10.12 15.19
N GLU A 32 17.57 10.02 16.04
CA GLU A 32 17.23 8.79 16.74
C GLU A 32 16.52 7.76 15.83
N VAL A 33 15.71 8.20 14.88
CA VAL A 33 14.96 7.31 13.98
C VAL A 33 15.85 6.72 12.88
N MET A 34 16.75 7.53 12.30
CA MET A 34 17.52 7.12 11.11
C MET A 34 18.41 5.89 11.31
N PRO A 35 19.06 5.64 12.46
CA PRO A 35 19.86 4.44 12.68
C PRO A 35 19.06 3.14 12.58
N TYR A 36 17.78 3.14 12.96
CA TYR A 36 16.89 1.97 12.86
C TYR A 36 16.48 1.66 11.41
N TRP A 37 16.73 2.58 10.49
CA TRP A 37 16.49 2.42 9.05
C TRP A 37 17.76 2.16 8.25
N ALA A 38 18.93 2.28 8.88
CA ALA A 38 20.21 2.13 8.20
C ALA A 38 20.34 0.75 7.53
N GLY A 39 20.67 0.73 6.23
CA GLY A 39 20.75 -0.49 5.43
C GLY A 39 19.50 -0.80 4.58
N LEU A 40 18.32 -0.25 4.88
CA LEU A 40 17.11 -0.44 4.07
C LEU A 40 17.09 0.42 2.80
N GLY A 41 17.90 1.45 2.73
CA GLY A 41 17.89 2.40 1.61
C GLY A 41 16.63 3.26 1.52
N TYR A 42 16.57 4.11 0.48
CA TYR A 42 15.43 5.00 0.26
C TYR A 42 15.00 5.77 1.52
N TYR A 43 15.92 6.46 2.15
CA TYR A 43 15.77 7.15 3.44
C TYR A 43 14.63 8.18 3.50
N ALA A 44 14.13 8.64 2.34
CA ALA A 44 12.92 9.45 2.29
C ALA A 44 11.70 8.76 2.92
N ARG A 45 11.64 7.41 2.88
CA ARG A 45 10.58 6.64 3.54
C ARG A 45 10.63 6.79 5.05
N ALA A 46 11.82 6.70 5.65
CA ALA A 46 11.99 6.91 7.09
C ALA A 46 11.61 8.32 7.53
N ARG A 47 12.06 9.33 6.77
CA ARG A 47 11.69 10.72 7.03
C ARG A 47 10.18 10.94 6.92
N ASN A 48 9.55 10.37 5.90
CA ASN A 48 8.10 10.47 5.72
C ASN A 48 7.34 9.72 6.82
N LEU A 49 7.81 8.53 7.23
CA LEU A 49 7.21 7.78 8.33
C LEU A 49 7.25 8.58 9.64
N HIS A 50 8.40 9.16 9.97
CA HIS A 50 8.57 10.02 11.14
C HIS A 50 7.67 11.25 11.07
N ARG A 51 7.67 11.96 9.93
CA ARG A 51 6.79 13.12 9.72
C ARG A 51 5.31 12.74 9.76
N CYS A 52 4.95 11.57 9.23
CA CYS A 52 3.59 11.05 9.31
C CYS A 52 3.15 10.85 10.77
N ALA A 53 4.01 10.29 11.61
CA ALA A 53 3.74 10.14 13.04
C ALA A 53 3.51 11.50 13.72
N GLN A 54 4.33 12.49 13.40
CA GLN A 54 4.18 13.86 13.93
C GLN A 54 2.84 14.50 13.51
N VAL A 55 2.43 14.34 12.24
CA VAL A 55 1.13 14.83 11.76
C VAL A 55 -0.01 14.13 12.48
N ILE A 56 0.06 12.80 12.65
CA ILE A 56 -0.98 12.04 13.36
C ILE A 56 -1.13 12.52 14.81
N VAL A 57 -0.03 12.77 15.50
CA VAL A 57 -0.07 13.25 16.88
C VAL A 57 -0.62 14.70 16.96
N ASN A 58 -0.12 15.58 16.11
CA ASN A 58 -0.41 17.01 16.20
C ASN A 58 -1.79 17.40 15.61
N GLU A 59 -2.22 16.75 14.53
CA GLU A 59 -3.43 17.12 13.81
C GLU A 59 -4.59 16.16 14.04
N PHE A 60 -4.29 14.90 14.40
CA PHE A 60 -5.28 13.86 14.61
C PHE A 60 -5.30 13.32 16.06
N GLN A 61 -4.65 14.02 17.01
CA GLN A 61 -4.65 13.64 18.44
C GLN A 61 -4.14 12.21 18.70
N GLY A 62 -3.20 11.72 17.89
CA GLY A 62 -2.66 10.37 17.98
C GLY A 62 -3.57 9.27 17.40
N GLN A 63 -4.70 9.63 16.81
CA GLN A 63 -5.64 8.69 16.19
C GLN A 63 -5.44 8.63 14.69
N PHE A 64 -5.26 7.42 14.13
CA PHE A 64 -5.16 7.26 12.69
C PHE A 64 -6.49 7.59 12.01
N PRO A 65 -6.49 8.39 10.93
CA PRO A 65 -7.66 8.55 10.06
C PRO A 65 -8.12 7.19 9.54
N ARG A 66 -9.43 7.02 9.39
CA ARG A 66 -10.00 5.74 8.98
C ARG A 66 -10.33 5.64 7.51
N SER A 67 -10.46 6.78 6.81
CA SER A 67 -10.75 6.80 5.37
C SER A 67 -9.49 6.87 4.53
N SER A 68 -9.50 6.23 3.37
CA SER A 68 -8.42 6.30 2.39
C SER A 68 -8.16 7.72 1.92
N GLU A 69 -9.19 8.56 1.84
CA GLU A 69 -9.08 9.97 1.48
C GLU A 69 -8.22 10.75 2.49
N GLN A 70 -8.53 10.62 3.78
CA GLN A 70 -7.76 11.27 4.85
C GLN A 70 -6.35 10.67 4.98
N LEU A 71 -6.22 9.34 4.90
CA LEU A 71 -4.91 8.67 4.93
C LEU A 71 -3.98 9.15 3.80
N ALA A 72 -4.53 9.44 2.62
CA ALA A 72 -3.76 9.94 1.48
C ALA A 72 -3.19 11.35 1.68
N THR A 73 -3.66 12.11 2.67
CA THR A 73 -3.11 13.43 3.02
C THR A 73 -1.84 13.33 3.87
N LEU A 74 -1.57 12.16 4.46
CA LEU A 74 -0.43 11.95 5.34
C LEU A 74 0.89 11.85 4.57
N PRO A 75 2.01 12.35 5.14
CA PRO A 75 3.31 12.30 4.52
C PRO A 75 3.74 10.89 4.13
N GLY A 76 4.09 10.70 2.85
CA GLY A 76 4.57 9.41 2.32
C GLY A 76 3.51 8.36 2.08
N ILE A 77 2.24 8.68 2.27
CA ILE A 77 1.10 7.80 1.99
C ILE A 77 0.43 8.24 0.69
N GLY A 78 0.69 7.50 -0.38
CA GLY A 78 0.01 7.72 -1.66
C GLY A 78 -1.36 7.02 -1.72
N PRO A 79 -2.18 7.32 -2.75
CA PRO A 79 -3.55 6.79 -2.85
C PRO A 79 -3.66 5.27 -2.70
N SER A 80 -2.78 4.50 -3.35
CA SER A 80 -2.80 3.03 -3.25
C SER A 80 -2.43 2.53 -1.85
N THR A 81 -1.45 3.19 -1.18
CA THR A 81 -1.09 2.85 0.20
C THR A 81 -2.20 3.22 1.18
N ALA A 82 -2.83 4.37 1.00
CA ALA A 82 -3.97 4.80 1.79
C ALA A 82 -5.13 3.81 1.70
N SER A 83 -5.50 3.40 0.48
CA SER A 83 -6.53 2.39 0.25
C SER A 83 -6.18 1.03 0.87
N ALA A 84 -4.91 0.61 0.80
CA ALA A 84 -4.48 -0.63 1.43
C ALA A 84 -4.63 -0.56 2.96
N ILE A 85 -4.18 0.53 3.59
CA ILE A 85 -4.34 0.73 5.04
C ILE A 85 -5.82 0.73 5.42
N ALA A 86 -6.66 1.46 4.68
CA ALA A 86 -8.09 1.55 4.93
C ALA A 86 -8.79 0.19 4.78
N ALA A 87 -8.42 -0.61 3.78
CA ALA A 87 -8.96 -1.95 3.57
C ALA A 87 -8.54 -2.92 4.68
N PHE A 88 -7.25 -2.95 5.04
CA PHE A 88 -6.73 -3.88 6.06
C PHE A 88 -7.16 -3.54 7.47
N CYS A 89 -7.13 -2.25 7.83
CA CYS A 89 -7.35 -1.83 9.20
C CYS A 89 -8.81 -1.48 9.51
N PHE A 90 -9.57 -1.06 8.49
CA PHE A 90 -10.90 -0.50 8.71
C PHE A 90 -11.98 -1.13 7.82
N GLY A 91 -11.63 -2.05 6.93
CA GLY A 91 -12.58 -2.71 6.02
C GLY A 91 -13.18 -1.78 4.96
N GLU A 92 -12.55 -0.62 4.70
CA GLU A 92 -13.05 0.32 3.70
C GLU A 92 -13.05 -0.31 2.31
N ARG A 93 -14.14 -0.11 1.58
CA ARG A 93 -14.31 -0.58 0.19
C ARG A 93 -13.59 0.34 -0.80
N SER A 94 -12.26 0.40 -0.65
CA SER A 94 -11.39 1.23 -1.46
C SER A 94 -10.37 0.35 -2.21
N PRO A 95 -10.31 0.44 -3.56
CA PRO A 95 -9.39 -0.37 -4.35
C PRO A 95 -7.96 0.13 -4.24
N ILE A 96 -7.01 -0.77 -4.41
CA ILE A 96 -5.60 -0.43 -4.57
C ILE A 96 -5.20 -0.40 -6.06
N MET A 97 -4.12 0.32 -6.37
CA MET A 97 -3.56 0.38 -7.71
C MET A 97 -2.03 0.51 -7.67
N ASP A 98 -1.38 -0.52 -7.09
CA ASP A 98 0.07 -0.62 -7.10
C ASP A 98 0.61 -1.18 -8.43
N GLY A 99 1.92 -1.34 -8.56
CA GLY A 99 2.52 -1.85 -9.80
C GLY A 99 2.12 -3.28 -10.15
N ASN A 100 1.80 -4.13 -9.16
CA ASN A 100 1.33 -5.49 -9.38
C ASN A 100 -0.12 -5.48 -9.88
N VAL A 101 -0.98 -4.74 -9.21
CA VAL A 101 -2.39 -4.61 -9.57
C VAL A 101 -2.55 -3.95 -10.94
N LYS A 102 -1.80 -2.88 -11.24
CA LYS A 102 -1.77 -2.26 -12.59
C LYS A 102 -1.46 -3.29 -13.66
N ARG A 103 -0.49 -4.14 -13.44
CA ARG A 103 -0.12 -5.19 -14.40
C ARG A 103 -1.22 -6.23 -14.58
N VAL A 104 -1.83 -6.69 -13.48
CA VAL A 104 -2.97 -7.63 -13.54
C VAL A 104 -4.12 -7.01 -14.31
N PHE A 105 -4.57 -5.83 -13.92
CA PHE A 105 -5.68 -5.13 -14.57
C PHE A 105 -5.41 -4.84 -16.04
N THR A 106 -4.22 -4.34 -16.37
CA THR A 106 -3.84 -4.07 -17.77
C THR A 106 -3.94 -5.32 -18.63
N ARG A 107 -3.49 -6.47 -18.13
CA ARG A 107 -3.51 -7.73 -18.88
C ARG A 107 -4.89 -8.35 -18.95
N TYR A 108 -5.59 -8.43 -17.82
CA TYR A 108 -6.90 -9.07 -17.73
C TYR A 108 -7.97 -8.31 -18.50
N PHE A 109 -8.00 -7.00 -18.37
CA PHE A 109 -8.99 -6.16 -19.04
C PHE A 109 -8.53 -5.62 -20.43
N GLY A 110 -7.35 -6.00 -20.90
CA GLY A 110 -6.85 -5.58 -22.20
C GLY A 110 -6.62 -4.07 -22.35
N ILE A 111 -6.18 -3.40 -21.29
CA ILE A 111 -5.96 -1.94 -21.32
C ILE A 111 -4.67 -1.60 -22.08
N TYR A 112 -4.81 -0.89 -23.19
CA TYR A 112 -3.68 -0.49 -24.02
C TYR A 112 -3.03 0.80 -23.52
N GLY A 113 -1.70 0.87 -23.70
CA GLY A 113 -0.91 2.06 -23.38
C GLY A 113 -0.01 1.86 -22.16
N HIS A 114 0.89 2.83 -21.94
CA HIS A 114 1.83 2.74 -20.83
C HIS A 114 1.12 3.08 -19.51
N PRO A 115 1.20 2.21 -18.47
CA PRO A 115 0.44 2.39 -17.22
C PRO A 115 0.76 3.67 -16.41
N GLN A 116 1.88 4.34 -16.73
CA GLN A 116 2.24 5.63 -16.11
C GLN A 116 1.68 6.85 -16.86
N LYS A 117 1.11 6.65 -18.04
CA LYS A 117 0.39 7.75 -18.72
C LYS A 117 -0.87 8.10 -17.94
N ARG A 118 -1.07 9.38 -17.65
CA ARG A 118 -2.18 9.86 -16.81
C ARG A 118 -3.55 9.31 -17.23
N ALA A 119 -3.84 9.29 -18.52
CA ALA A 119 -5.11 8.78 -19.01
C ALA A 119 -5.30 7.29 -18.75
N VAL A 120 -4.24 6.49 -18.91
CA VAL A 120 -4.26 5.04 -18.62
C VAL A 120 -4.37 4.80 -17.11
N ASP A 121 -3.63 5.53 -16.31
CA ASP A 121 -3.71 5.45 -14.85
C ASP A 121 -5.11 5.79 -14.33
N GLN A 122 -5.71 6.85 -14.85
CA GLN A 122 -7.09 7.24 -14.51
C GLN A 122 -8.12 6.17 -14.90
N ALA A 123 -7.97 5.56 -16.09
CA ALA A 123 -8.84 4.47 -16.54
C ALA A 123 -8.71 3.24 -15.64
N LEU A 124 -7.49 2.88 -15.24
CA LEU A 124 -7.24 1.76 -14.33
C LEU A 124 -7.87 2.00 -12.95
N TRP A 125 -7.74 3.21 -12.40
CA TRP A 125 -8.39 3.59 -11.15
C TRP A 125 -9.91 3.59 -11.24
N ALA A 126 -10.49 4.07 -12.34
CA ALA A 126 -11.93 4.03 -12.57
C ALA A 126 -12.43 2.57 -12.60
N LEU A 127 -11.78 1.73 -13.40
CA LEU A 127 -12.10 0.31 -13.49
C LEU A 127 -12.00 -0.41 -12.14
N ALA A 128 -10.97 -0.11 -11.36
CA ALA A 128 -10.81 -0.73 -10.04
C ALA A 128 -11.93 -0.32 -9.07
N ARG A 129 -12.38 0.93 -9.13
CA ARG A 129 -13.55 1.39 -8.36
C ARG A 129 -14.82 0.68 -8.80
N ASP A 130 -15.03 0.52 -10.10
CA ASP A 130 -16.20 -0.16 -10.64
C ASP A 130 -16.24 -1.64 -10.24
N VAL A 131 -15.10 -2.33 -10.28
CA VAL A 131 -14.99 -3.72 -9.83
C VAL A 131 -15.36 -3.86 -8.34
N VAL A 132 -14.87 -2.97 -7.48
CA VAL A 132 -15.22 -2.98 -6.05
C VAL A 132 -16.69 -2.60 -5.84
N ALA A 133 -17.21 -1.63 -6.58
CA ALA A 133 -18.61 -1.20 -6.47
C ALA A 133 -19.59 -2.31 -6.85
N GLN A 134 -19.25 -3.12 -7.86
CA GLN A 134 -20.08 -4.23 -8.34
C GLN A 134 -19.88 -5.55 -7.55
N SER A 135 -18.89 -5.61 -6.67
CA SER A 135 -18.62 -6.79 -5.85
C SER A 135 -19.66 -6.95 -4.73
N PRO A 136 -19.87 -8.17 -4.19
CA PRO A 136 -20.75 -8.38 -3.05
C PRO A 136 -20.47 -7.44 -1.89
N VAL A 137 -21.52 -7.02 -1.19
CA VAL A 137 -21.42 -6.04 -0.10
C VAL A 137 -20.59 -6.55 1.08
N ASP A 138 -20.58 -7.86 1.28
CA ASP A 138 -19.85 -8.60 2.32
C ASP A 138 -18.45 -9.03 1.89
N LEU A 139 -17.95 -8.53 0.74
CA LEU A 139 -16.58 -8.80 0.28
C LEU A 139 -15.58 -8.42 1.38
N ASN A 140 -14.76 -9.40 1.78
CA ASN A 140 -13.65 -9.14 2.68
C ASN A 140 -12.57 -8.32 1.95
N MET A 141 -12.55 -7.02 2.20
CA MET A 141 -11.64 -6.09 1.53
C MET A 141 -10.16 -6.34 1.83
N ALA A 142 -9.84 -6.83 3.03
CA ALA A 142 -8.46 -7.19 3.36
C ALA A 142 -7.99 -8.39 2.52
N ALA A 143 -8.79 -9.44 2.43
CA ALA A 143 -8.51 -10.61 1.60
C ALA A 143 -8.45 -10.27 0.11
N TYR A 144 -9.38 -9.45 -0.39
CA TYR A 144 -9.39 -8.97 -1.77
C TYR A 144 -8.12 -8.18 -2.10
N THR A 145 -7.76 -7.25 -1.26
CA THR A 145 -6.55 -6.40 -1.43
C THR A 145 -5.29 -7.24 -1.43
N GLN A 146 -5.15 -8.17 -0.47
CA GLN A 146 -4.00 -9.08 -0.40
C GLN A 146 -3.96 -10.00 -1.63
N GLY A 147 -5.08 -10.61 -2.00
CA GLY A 147 -5.17 -11.51 -3.15
C GLY A 147 -4.75 -10.86 -4.47
N GLN A 148 -5.08 -9.59 -4.67
CA GLN A 148 -4.62 -8.84 -5.87
C GLN A 148 -3.10 -8.65 -5.89
N MET A 149 -2.49 -8.33 -4.75
CA MET A 149 -1.03 -8.20 -4.64
C MET A 149 -0.34 -9.54 -4.85
N ASP A 150 -0.86 -10.61 -4.26
CA ASP A 150 -0.32 -11.97 -4.38
C ASP A 150 -0.44 -12.49 -5.82
N LEU A 151 -1.59 -12.32 -6.45
CA LEU A 151 -1.79 -12.66 -7.86
C LEU A 151 -0.76 -11.97 -8.75
N GLY A 152 -0.53 -10.68 -8.53
CA GLY A 152 0.45 -9.91 -9.29
C GLY A 152 1.89 -10.32 -9.00
N SER A 153 2.25 -10.63 -7.77
CA SER A 153 3.62 -10.96 -7.37
C SER A 153 4.01 -12.41 -7.64
N MET A 154 3.06 -13.35 -7.55
CA MET A 154 3.34 -14.79 -7.61
C MET A 154 2.91 -15.45 -8.92
N VAL A 155 1.83 -15.02 -9.55
CA VAL A 155 1.25 -15.64 -10.75
C VAL A 155 1.42 -14.75 -11.97
N CYS A 156 0.80 -13.57 -11.96
CA CYS A 156 0.87 -12.59 -13.06
C CYS A 156 2.16 -11.76 -12.99
N THR A 157 3.30 -12.41 -12.91
CA THR A 157 4.62 -11.79 -12.76
C THR A 157 5.00 -10.93 -13.98
N ARG A 158 5.97 -10.02 -13.79
CA ARG A 158 6.42 -9.13 -14.87
C ARG A 158 7.00 -9.92 -16.05
N SER A 159 7.85 -10.89 -15.75
CA SER A 159 8.47 -11.78 -16.71
C SER A 159 7.99 -13.20 -16.47
N LYS A 160 7.67 -13.95 -17.54
CA LYS A 160 7.21 -15.34 -17.48
C LYS A 160 5.99 -15.54 -16.54
N PRO A 161 4.85 -14.87 -16.79
CA PRO A 161 3.66 -15.09 -16.00
C PRO A 161 3.18 -16.54 -16.13
N ARG A 162 2.67 -17.11 -15.03
CA ARG A 162 2.12 -18.47 -14.99
C ARG A 162 0.63 -18.43 -15.33
N CYS A 163 0.33 -18.24 -16.62
CA CYS A 163 -1.07 -18.08 -17.05
C CYS A 163 -1.90 -19.34 -16.83
N GLU A 164 -1.31 -20.52 -16.93
CA GLU A 164 -1.96 -21.82 -16.64
C GLU A 164 -2.43 -21.97 -15.18
N ASP A 165 -1.75 -21.29 -14.23
CA ASP A 165 -2.12 -21.29 -12.82
C ASP A 165 -3.01 -20.10 -12.45
N CYS A 166 -3.40 -19.27 -13.43
CA CYS A 166 -4.12 -18.04 -13.15
C CYS A 166 -5.59 -18.30 -12.81
N PRO A 167 -6.06 -17.91 -11.62
CA PRO A 167 -7.47 -18.12 -11.24
C PRO A 167 -8.45 -17.26 -12.04
N LEU A 168 -7.95 -16.30 -12.84
CA LEU A 168 -8.74 -15.46 -13.73
C LEU A 168 -8.75 -15.99 -15.17
N GLN A 169 -8.15 -17.13 -15.44
CA GLN A 169 -8.20 -17.77 -16.76
C GLN A 169 -9.64 -18.27 -17.02
N THR A 170 -10.25 -17.77 -18.06
CA THR A 170 -11.60 -18.18 -18.52
C THR A 170 -11.48 -18.94 -19.82
#